data_2dfbcf13f777876fb6555dc4ee00843e
#
_entry.id   2dfbcf13f777876fb6555dc4ee00843e
#
_cell.length_a   1.000
_cell.length_b   1.000
_cell.length_c   1.000
_cell.angle_alpha   90.00
_cell.angle_beta   90.00
_cell.angle_gamma   90.00
#
_symmetry.space_group_name_H-M   'P 1'
#
loop_
_entity.id
_entity.type
_entity.pdbx_description
1 polymer ?
#
loop_
_entity_poly.entity_id
_entity_poly.type
_entity_poly.pdbx_seq_one_letter_code
_entity_poly.pdbx_strand_id
1 'polypeptide(L)'
;MIEDNYNDDIELLDEPEVVDAGDGTLYEHWKIEVDPGQTPVRIDKFLSEKNPYQSRNRIQNAADAGFIHVNGKPVKSNYKVRPNDVITLMLDRPKHDTSIVAEDIPLNIVYEDDALMVVNKEAGMVVHPGAGNFTGTLINAVAWHMKDVKDFDPNDPEVGLVHRIDKDTSGLLVVAKTPDAKTALGKQFFNKTTHRSYNALVWGNIVEDEGRIEGNIGRDPKNRLRMKVFDPDSGIGKTAITHYKVLERFGYTTLVQCILETGRTHQIRAHMKHIGHPLFMDATYGGAEILRGQRSSSYKAFIQNCFKLCPRQALHAKTLGFVHPSTGKQMDFDSQWPDDFRQLIEKWRNFIAGSIQDTFQER
;
A
#
# COMPACT_ATOMS: atom_id res chain seq x y z
N MET A 1 -15.35 13.66 -9.09
CA MET A 1 -15.50 12.78 -7.92
C MET A 1 -14.89 11.40 -8.22
N ILE A 2 -13.59 11.37 -8.52
CA ILE A 2 -12.77 10.15 -8.74
C ILE A 2 -11.61 10.13 -7.72
N GLU A 3 -11.69 10.94 -6.67
CA GLU A 3 -10.55 11.42 -5.89
C GLU A 3 -10.21 10.64 -4.61
N ASP A 4 -11.00 9.62 -4.21
CA ASP A 4 -10.87 9.07 -2.86
C ASP A 4 -9.87 7.91 -2.67
N ASN A 5 -9.23 7.39 -3.73
CA ASN A 5 -8.36 6.21 -3.60
C ASN A 5 -6.86 6.44 -3.87
N TYR A 6 -6.45 7.61 -4.34
CA TYR A 6 -5.06 7.85 -4.74
C TYR A 6 -4.20 8.54 -3.66
N ASN A 7 -4.83 9.16 -2.65
CA ASN A 7 -4.15 10.12 -1.77
C ASN A 7 -4.17 9.82 -0.28
N ASP A 8 -4.44 8.60 0.15
CA ASP A 8 -4.26 8.25 1.57
C ASP A 8 -2.78 8.22 2.01
N ASP A 9 -1.84 8.32 1.07
CA ASP A 9 -0.40 8.15 1.32
C ASP A 9 0.49 9.36 0.94
N ILE A 10 -0.08 10.49 0.51
CA ILE A 10 0.71 11.72 0.48
C ILE A 10 0.73 12.29 1.90
N GLU A 11 1.52 11.67 2.74
CA GLU A 11 1.83 12.10 4.10
C GLU A 11 2.78 13.29 4.09
N LEU A 12 2.29 14.46 3.63
CA LEU A 12 3.05 15.72 3.75
C LEU A 12 3.13 16.23 5.19
N LEU A 13 2.41 15.61 6.13
CA LEU A 13 2.40 15.99 7.54
C LEU A 13 2.45 14.78 8.49
N ASP A 14 3.06 13.66 8.12
CA ASP A 14 3.41 12.66 9.12
C ASP A 14 4.50 13.23 10.03
N GLU A 15 4.29 13.00 11.34
CA GLU A 15 5.25 13.39 12.37
C GLU A 15 6.64 12.86 12.01
N PRO A 16 7.69 13.60 12.34
CA PRO A 16 9.05 13.23 11.98
C PRO A 16 9.37 11.86 12.58
N GLU A 17 9.86 10.92 11.75
CA GLU A 17 10.94 10.09 12.24
C GLU A 17 11.97 11.08 12.82
N VAL A 18 12.37 10.83 14.06
CA VAL A 18 13.39 11.63 14.75
C VAL A 18 14.66 11.63 13.88
N VAL A 19 14.70 12.55 12.95
CA VAL A 19 15.91 12.96 12.27
C VAL A 19 16.34 14.21 12.99
N ASP A 20 17.46 14.10 13.64
CA ASP A 20 18.31 15.09 14.29
C ASP A 20 17.68 16.48 14.48
N ALA A 21 17.70 16.99 15.71
CA ALA A 21 17.19 18.30 16.05
C ALA A 21 17.69 19.33 15.05
N GLY A 22 16.82 19.70 14.10
CA GLY A 22 17.13 20.72 13.12
C GLY A 22 17.53 22.01 13.82
N ASP A 23 18.36 22.78 13.21
CA ASP A 23 18.87 24.09 13.69
C ASP A 23 17.75 25.17 13.82
N GLY A 24 16.48 24.77 13.72
CA GLY A 24 15.31 25.65 13.74
C GLY A 24 15.00 26.33 12.40
N THR A 25 15.73 25.98 11.35
CA THR A 25 15.46 26.51 10.00
C THR A 25 14.15 25.96 9.46
N LEU A 26 13.25 26.87 9.03
CA LEU A 26 12.00 26.49 8.37
C LEU A 26 12.16 26.65 6.85
N TYR A 27 11.67 25.66 6.12
CA TYR A 27 11.69 25.59 4.66
C TYR A 27 10.29 25.75 4.08
N GLU A 28 10.15 26.53 3.01
CA GLU A 28 8.90 26.69 2.29
C GLU A 28 8.56 25.44 1.48
N HIS A 29 7.43 24.80 1.79
CA HIS A 29 6.96 23.62 1.08
C HIS A 29 5.99 23.92 -0.03
N TRP A 30 5.06 24.87 0.20
CA TRP A 30 4.17 25.40 -0.83
C TRP A 30 3.70 26.81 -0.49
N LYS A 31 3.24 27.53 -1.52
CA LYS A 31 2.78 28.89 -1.45
C LYS A 31 1.47 29.03 -2.24
N ILE A 32 0.49 29.75 -1.69
CA ILE A 32 -0.76 30.09 -2.34
C ILE A 32 -0.95 31.60 -2.22
N GLU A 33 -1.24 32.26 -3.35
CA GLU A 33 -1.68 33.64 -3.38
C GLU A 33 -3.22 33.66 -3.41
N VAL A 34 -3.81 34.43 -2.49
CA VAL A 34 -5.26 34.49 -2.34
C VAL A 34 -5.84 35.43 -3.37
N ASP A 35 -6.89 34.99 -4.07
CA ASP A 35 -7.58 35.77 -5.08
C ASP A 35 -8.02 37.14 -4.55
N PRO A 36 -7.85 38.24 -5.34
CA PRO A 36 -8.30 39.57 -4.95
C PRO A 36 -9.80 39.70 -4.65
N GLY A 37 -10.62 38.82 -5.20
CA GLY A 37 -12.05 38.70 -4.94
C GLY A 37 -12.47 37.81 -3.79
N GLN A 38 -11.51 37.24 -3.07
CA GLN A 38 -11.79 36.28 -1.98
C GLN A 38 -12.53 36.94 -0.82
N THR A 39 -13.69 36.38 -0.46
CA THR A 39 -14.39 36.80 0.76
C THR A 39 -13.68 36.22 2.00
N PRO A 40 -13.68 36.98 3.13
CA PRO A 40 -13.02 36.48 4.35
C PRO A 40 -13.59 35.15 4.82
N VAL A 41 -12.75 34.13 4.87
CA VAL A 41 -13.08 32.77 5.34
C VAL A 41 -11.95 32.26 6.26
N ARG A 42 -12.25 31.38 7.19
CA ARG A 42 -11.22 30.81 8.07
C ARG A 42 -10.18 30.05 7.23
N ILE A 43 -8.89 30.19 7.60
CA ILE A 43 -7.78 29.60 6.84
C ILE A 43 -7.87 28.07 6.80
N ASP A 44 -8.34 27.43 7.88
CA ASP A 44 -8.53 25.98 7.92
C ASP A 44 -9.58 25.50 6.90
N LYS A 45 -10.65 26.29 6.69
CA LYS A 45 -11.66 26.02 5.66
C LYS A 45 -11.14 26.33 4.26
N PHE A 46 -10.53 27.48 4.07
CA PHE A 46 -9.95 27.91 2.78
C PHE A 46 -8.95 26.87 2.25
N LEU A 47 -8.02 26.44 3.09
CA LEU A 47 -7.00 25.47 2.68
C LEU A 47 -7.57 24.07 2.43
N SER A 48 -8.59 23.63 3.18
CA SER A 48 -9.24 22.34 2.91
C SER A 48 -10.07 22.36 1.62
N GLU A 49 -10.57 23.50 1.19
CA GLU A 49 -11.26 23.66 -0.10
C GLU A 49 -10.26 23.73 -1.29
N LYS A 50 -9.09 24.34 -1.08
CA LYS A 50 -8.04 24.45 -2.10
C LYS A 50 -7.17 23.20 -2.21
N ASN A 51 -7.10 22.40 -1.16
CA ASN A 51 -6.37 21.15 -1.15
C ASN A 51 -7.26 20.04 -0.53
N PRO A 52 -8.08 19.39 -1.35
CA PRO A 52 -9.01 18.34 -0.91
C PRO A 52 -8.32 17.12 -0.28
N TYR A 53 -7.01 17.00 -0.48
CA TYR A 53 -6.20 15.90 0.08
C TYR A 53 -5.76 16.13 1.52
N GLN A 54 -6.01 17.33 2.08
CA GLN A 54 -5.68 17.66 3.46
C GLN A 54 -6.95 17.78 4.30
N SER A 55 -7.08 16.94 5.34
CA SER A 55 -8.21 17.07 6.25
C SER A 55 -8.13 18.39 7.01
N ARG A 56 -9.29 19.02 7.27
CA ARG A 56 -9.38 20.28 8.01
C ARG A 56 -8.68 20.19 9.39
N ASN A 57 -8.79 19.05 10.06
CA ASN A 57 -8.14 18.83 11.35
C ASN A 57 -6.60 18.87 11.24
N ARG A 58 -6.06 18.34 10.16
CA ARG A 58 -4.63 18.35 9.88
C ARG A 58 -4.11 19.77 9.63
N ILE A 59 -4.86 20.56 8.88
CA ILE A 59 -4.56 21.99 8.64
C ILE A 59 -4.61 22.77 9.97
N GLN A 60 -5.58 22.50 10.85
CA GLN A 60 -5.66 23.11 12.16
C GLN A 60 -4.43 22.78 13.01
N ASN A 61 -4.03 21.51 13.08
CA ASN A 61 -2.84 21.10 13.81
C ASN A 61 -1.56 21.77 13.26
N ALA A 62 -1.40 21.86 11.95
CA ALA A 62 -0.25 22.54 11.32
C ALA A 62 -0.23 24.06 11.64
N ALA A 63 -1.39 24.72 11.61
CA ALA A 63 -1.50 26.14 11.97
C ALA A 63 -1.21 26.36 13.46
N ASP A 64 -1.71 25.49 14.33
CA ASP A 64 -1.49 25.60 15.77
C ASP A 64 -0.05 25.27 16.20
N ALA A 65 0.65 24.42 15.39
CA ALA A 65 2.08 24.16 15.49
C ALA A 65 2.96 25.30 14.91
N GLY A 66 2.36 26.32 14.27
CA GLY A 66 3.09 27.45 13.71
C GLY A 66 3.66 27.22 12.32
N PHE A 67 3.26 26.16 11.61
CA PHE A 67 3.77 25.81 10.28
C PHE A 67 3.02 26.52 9.13
N ILE A 68 1.87 27.14 9.39
CA ILE A 68 1.14 27.91 8.38
C ILE A 68 1.41 29.40 8.61
N HIS A 69 1.99 30.04 7.61
CA HIS A 69 2.29 31.45 7.63
C HIS A 69 1.39 32.22 6.64
N VAL A 70 1.06 33.45 7.00
CA VAL A 70 0.41 34.42 6.11
C VAL A 70 1.27 35.66 6.07
N ASN A 71 1.65 36.08 4.87
CA ASN A 71 2.54 37.21 4.64
C ASN A 71 3.83 37.14 5.50
N GLY A 72 4.41 35.93 5.58
CA GLY A 72 5.65 35.64 6.30
C GLY A 72 5.50 35.48 7.84
N LYS A 73 4.28 35.49 8.40
CA LYS A 73 4.05 35.38 9.85
C LYS A 73 3.19 34.15 10.16
N PRO A 74 3.52 33.37 11.20
CA PRO A 74 2.71 32.23 11.61
C PRO A 74 1.32 32.68 12.07
N VAL A 75 0.29 31.93 11.70
CA VAL A 75 -1.10 32.21 12.05
C VAL A 75 -1.78 31.00 12.67
N LYS A 76 -2.83 31.24 13.47
CA LYS A 76 -3.67 30.20 14.03
C LYS A 76 -4.77 29.74 13.07
N SER A 77 -5.30 28.56 13.28
CA SER A 77 -6.32 27.92 12.45
C SER A 77 -7.61 28.73 12.24
N ASN A 78 -7.89 29.70 13.10
CA ASN A 78 -9.03 30.61 13.00
C ASN A 78 -8.75 31.90 12.25
N TYR A 79 -7.54 32.12 11.72
CA TYR A 79 -7.21 33.30 10.91
C TYR A 79 -8.20 33.44 9.75
N LYS A 80 -8.66 34.64 9.49
CA LYS A 80 -9.55 34.97 8.34
C LYS A 80 -8.71 35.44 7.19
N VAL A 81 -8.62 34.60 6.16
CA VAL A 81 -7.94 34.89 4.90
C VAL A 81 -8.52 36.15 4.27
N ARG A 82 -7.65 37.00 3.73
CA ARG A 82 -8.00 38.28 3.07
C ARG A 82 -7.53 38.25 1.62
N PRO A 83 -8.15 39.07 0.74
CA PRO A 83 -7.64 39.27 -0.61
C PRO A 83 -6.14 39.57 -0.62
N ASN A 84 -5.41 38.99 -1.57
CA ASN A 84 -3.96 39.12 -1.76
C ASN A 84 -3.09 38.61 -0.60
N ASP A 85 -3.64 37.90 0.37
CA ASP A 85 -2.80 37.22 1.34
C ASP A 85 -1.91 36.19 0.64
N VAL A 86 -0.66 36.10 1.08
CA VAL A 86 0.29 35.06 0.66
C VAL A 86 0.39 34.03 1.77
N ILE A 87 -0.17 32.86 1.53
CA ILE A 87 -0.18 31.76 2.50
C ILE A 87 0.95 30.78 2.15
N THR A 88 1.81 30.46 3.13
CA THR A 88 2.90 29.50 2.96
C THR A 88 2.84 28.39 4.03
N LEU A 89 3.17 27.16 3.64
CA LEU A 89 3.47 26.08 4.56
C LEU A 89 4.98 26.04 4.76
N MET A 90 5.40 26.21 6.00
CA MET A 90 6.79 26.16 6.44
C MET A 90 6.98 24.89 7.28
N LEU A 91 7.98 24.05 6.98
CA LEU A 91 8.32 22.89 7.78
C LEU A 91 9.81 22.94 8.17
N ASP A 92 10.17 22.28 9.25
CA ASP A 92 11.52 22.18 9.81
C ASP A 92 12.46 21.23 9.02
N ARG A 93 12.04 20.81 7.86
CA ARG A 93 12.78 19.94 6.94
C ARG A 93 12.75 20.51 5.52
N PRO A 94 13.80 20.33 4.72
CA PRO A 94 13.80 20.76 3.33
C PRO A 94 12.70 20.06 2.54
N LYS A 95 12.17 20.75 1.53
CA LYS A 95 11.25 20.15 0.57
C LYS A 95 12.01 19.06 -0.19
N HIS A 96 11.60 17.80 -0.01
CA HIS A 96 12.09 16.75 -0.89
C HIS A 96 11.50 16.98 -2.29
N ASP A 97 12.36 16.92 -3.28
CA ASP A 97 11.92 16.82 -4.66
C ASP A 97 11.26 15.46 -4.81
N THR A 98 9.94 15.46 -4.99
CA THR A 98 9.13 14.25 -5.20
C THR A 98 8.99 13.93 -6.68
N SER A 99 9.70 14.65 -7.56
CA SER A 99 9.71 14.35 -8.99
C SER A 99 10.21 12.94 -9.22
N ILE A 100 9.53 12.23 -10.12
CA ILE A 100 9.87 10.87 -10.48
C ILE A 100 11.04 10.91 -11.45
N VAL A 101 12.20 10.49 -10.98
CA VAL A 101 13.40 10.36 -11.80
C VAL A 101 13.42 8.98 -12.46
N ALA A 102 13.67 8.93 -13.77
CA ALA A 102 13.80 7.67 -14.50
C ALA A 102 15.04 6.90 -14.05
N GLU A 103 14.89 5.63 -13.68
CA GLU A 103 15.97 4.76 -13.25
C GLU A 103 15.97 3.44 -14.03
N ASP A 104 17.15 3.02 -14.51
CA ASP A 104 17.33 1.77 -15.27
C ASP A 104 17.24 0.55 -14.34
N ILE A 105 16.01 0.22 -13.97
CA ILE A 105 15.67 -0.92 -13.11
C ILE A 105 14.89 -1.93 -13.96
N PRO A 106 15.33 -3.20 -14.05
CA PRO A 106 14.63 -4.22 -14.81
C PRO A 106 13.19 -4.42 -14.35
N LEU A 107 12.26 -4.49 -15.31
CA LEU A 107 10.85 -4.79 -15.09
C LEU A 107 10.50 -6.18 -15.63
N ASN A 108 9.77 -6.97 -14.84
CA ASN A 108 9.14 -8.19 -15.33
C ASN A 108 7.76 -7.85 -15.91
N ILE A 109 7.74 -7.47 -17.21
CA ILE A 109 6.53 -7.09 -17.94
C ILE A 109 5.85 -8.36 -18.45
N VAL A 110 4.62 -8.60 -18.02
CA VAL A 110 3.79 -9.74 -18.41
C VAL A 110 2.98 -9.45 -19.67
N TYR A 111 2.59 -8.20 -19.84
CA TYR A 111 1.84 -7.70 -20.98
C TYR A 111 2.11 -6.21 -21.17
N GLU A 112 2.15 -5.76 -22.41
CA GLU A 112 2.25 -4.34 -22.74
C GLU A 112 1.62 -4.05 -24.10
N ASP A 113 0.94 -2.91 -24.19
CA ASP A 113 0.47 -2.31 -25.44
C ASP A 113 0.56 -0.77 -25.37
N ASP A 114 -0.13 -0.07 -26.28
CA ASP A 114 -0.10 1.40 -26.32
C ASP A 114 -0.83 2.06 -25.14
N ALA A 115 -1.77 1.37 -24.50
CA ALA A 115 -2.63 1.93 -23.46
C ALA A 115 -2.15 1.63 -22.04
N LEU A 116 -1.59 0.45 -21.82
CA LEU A 116 -1.23 -0.04 -20.49
C LEU A 116 -0.09 -1.05 -20.50
N MET A 117 0.48 -1.32 -19.33
CA MET A 117 1.35 -2.47 -19.09
C MET A 117 0.92 -3.21 -17.82
N VAL A 118 1.14 -4.52 -17.79
CA VAL A 118 1.00 -5.36 -16.61
C VAL A 118 2.37 -5.85 -16.18
N VAL A 119 2.73 -5.54 -14.95
CA VAL A 119 4.04 -5.86 -14.36
C VAL A 119 3.87 -6.90 -13.26
N ASN A 120 4.74 -7.90 -13.23
CA ASN A 120 4.89 -8.79 -12.08
C ASN A 120 5.99 -8.24 -11.16
N LYS A 121 5.59 -7.41 -10.18
CA LYS A 121 6.50 -6.72 -9.29
C LYS A 121 7.24 -7.69 -8.37
N GLU A 122 8.53 -7.55 -8.24
CA GLU A 122 9.32 -8.25 -7.24
C GLU A 122 9.04 -7.75 -5.82
N ALA A 123 9.25 -8.60 -4.83
CA ALA A 123 9.22 -8.19 -3.43
C ALA A 123 10.44 -7.30 -3.10
N GLY A 124 10.28 -6.39 -2.13
CA GLY A 124 11.31 -5.42 -1.76
C GLY A 124 11.25 -4.11 -2.55
N MET A 125 10.56 -4.07 -3.70
CA MET A 125 10.38 -2.86 -4.50
C MET A 125 9.13 -2.10 -4.03
N VAL A 126 9.28 -0.83 -3.67
CA VAL A 126 8.17 0.09 -3.41
C VAL A 126 7.51 0.48 -4.72
N VAL A 127 6.20 0.69 -4.72
CA VAL A 127 5.47 1.02 -5.95
C VAL A 127 5.66 2.49 -6.36
N HIS A 128 5.58 3.42 -5.40
CA HIS A 128 5.68 4.87 -5.63
C HIS A 128 6.58 5.51 -4.58
N PRO A 129 7.37 6.55 -4.93
CA PRO A 129 8.19 7.27 -3.96
C PRO A 129 7.40 7.74 -2.73
N GLY A 130 8.03 7.65 -1.57
CA GLY A 130 7.45 8.05 -0.30
C GLY A 130 8.51 8.11 0.80
N ALA A 131 8.12 8.42 2.03
CA ALA A 131 9.04 8.58 3.15
C ALA A 131 10.02 7.40 3.28
N GLY A 132 11.32 7.68 3.23
CA GLY A 132 12.39 6.68 3.30
C GLY A 132 12.63 5.85 2.02
N ASN A 133 11.88 6.08 0.92
CA ASN A 133 12.05 5.39 -0.36
C ASN A 133 11.75 6.35 -1.52
N PHE A 134 12.63 7.30 -1.78
CA PHE A 134 12.44 8.33 -2.82
C PHE A 134 12.88 7.87 -4.21
N THR A 135 13.70 6.82 -4.29
CA THR A 135 14.27 6.24 -5.49
C THR A 135 14.12 4.72 -5.46
N GLY A 136 14.46 4.03 -6.56
CA GLY A 136 14.40 2.56 -6.63
C GLY A 136 12.98 2.01 -6.64
N THR A 137 11.98 2.79 -7.02
CA THR A 137 10.57 2.38 -6.99
C THR A 137 10.10 1.88 -8.35
N LEU A 138 8.96 1.19 -8.37
CA LEU A 138 8.37 0.70 -9.61
C LEU A 138 8.13 1.84 -10.61
N ILE A 139 7.64 3.00 -10.16
CA ILE A 139 7.38 4.12 -11.08
C ILE A 139 8.67 4.74 -11.62
N ASN A 140 9.80 4.71 -10.88
CA ASN A 140 11.11 5.11 -11.42
C ASN A 140 11.55 4.18 -12.57
N ALA A 141 11.34 2.85 -12.41
CA ALA A 141 11.60 1.87 -13.44
C ALA A 141 10.69 2.02 -14.66
N VAL A 142 9.38 2.28 -14.42
CA VAL A 142 8.40 2.58 -15.47
C VAL A 142 8.80 3.85 -16.23
N ALA A 143 9.22 4.90 -15.52
CA ALA A 143 9.70 6.14 -16.14
C ALA A 143 10.89 5.90 -17.07
N TRP A 144 11.81 5.03 -16.68
CA TRP A 144 12.93 4.65 -17.56
C TRP A 144 12.50 3.84 -18.78
N HIS A 145 11.64 2.84 -18.57
CA HIS A 145 11.10 2.01 -19.64
C HIS A 145 10.35 2.84 -20.69
N MET A 146 9.63 3.86 -20.22
CA MET A 146 8.77 4.73 -21.04
C MET A 146 9.45 6.02 -21.52
N LYS A 147 10.76 6.23 -21.24
CA LYS A 147 11.48 7.50 -21.48
C LYS A 147 11.44 7.99 -22.95
N ASP A 148 11.33 7.06 -23.90
CA ASP A 148 11.31 7.35 -25.33
C ASP A 148 9.87 7.38 -25.89
N VAL A 149 8.85 7.15 -25.04
CA VAL A 149 7.44 7.20 -25.44
C VAL A 149 7.00 8.65 -25.47
N LYS A 150 6.55 9.10 -26.64
CA LYS A 150 6.07 10.47 -26.82
C LYS A 150 4.90 10.75 -25.87
N ASP A 151 4.91 11.92 -25.25
CA ASP A 151 3.86 12.42 -24.38
C ASP A 151 3.68 11.62 -23.06
N PHE A 152 4.61 10.74 -22.70
CA PHE A 152 4.64 10.11 -21.38
C PHE A 152 5.49 10.94 -20.40
N ASP A 153 4.84 11.49 -19.38
CA ASP A 153 5.52 12.13 -18.22
C ASP A 153 5.15 11.34 -16.95
N PRO A 154 6.11 10.73 -16.26
CA PRO A 154 5.84 10.00 -15.02
C PRO A 154 5.34 10.90 -13.88
N ASN A 155 5.55 12.22 -13.99
CA ASN A 155 5.07 13.21 -13.02
C ASN A 155 3.66 13.72 -13.33
N ASP A 156 3.12 13.37 -14.51
CA ASP A 156 1.74 13.69 -14.86
C ASP A 156 0.78 12.85 -14.02
N PRO A 157 -0.08 13.47 -13.19
CA PRO A 157 -1.07 12.73 -12.42
C PRO A 157 -2.09 11.98 -13.27
N GLU A 158 -2.18 12.25 -14.57
CA GLU A 158 -3.10 11.59 -15.51
C GLU A 158 -2.57 10.29 -16.11
N VAL A 159 -1.34 9.86 -15.77
CA VAL A 159 -0.73 8.60 -16.23
C VAL A 159 -0.17 7.79 -15.06
N GLY A 160 0.27 6.56 -15.32
CA GLY A 160 0.97 5.72 -14.37
C GLY A 160 0.07 4.82 -13.52
N LEU A 161 0.28 4.83 -12.22
CA LEU A 161 -0.30 3.85 -11.30
C LEU A 161 -1.80 4.09 -11.07
N VAL A 162 -2.58 3.01 -11.08
CA VAL A 162 -4.02 3.01 -10.74
C VAL A 162 -4.33 2.21 -9.46
N HIS A 163 -3.37 1.46 -8.97
CA HIS A 163 -3.40 0.76 -7.68
C HIS A 163 -1.98 0.43 -7.21
N ARG A 164 -1.88 -0.11 -6.01
CA ARG A 164 -0.59 -0.48 -5.42
C ARG A 164 -0.67 -1.80 -4.64
N ILE A 165 0.49 -2.41 -4.42
CA ILE A 165 0.71 -3.48 -3.45
C ILE A 165 1.88 -3.09 -2.53
N ASP A 166 1.99 -3.71 -1.36
CA ASP A 166 3.02 -3.38 -0.38
C ASP A 166 4.44 -3.64 -0.92
N LYS A 167 5.45 -2.98 -0.35
CA LYS A 167 6.86 -3.12 -0.69
C LYS A 167 7.26 -4.59 -0.83
N ASP A 168 7.01 -5.39 0.20
CA ASP A 168 7.44 -6.79 0.26
C ASP A 168 6.39 -7.78 -0.27
N THR A 169 5.29 -7.30 -0.84
CA THR A 169 4.35 -8.12 -1.60
C THR A 169 4.80 -8.18 -3.05
N SER A 170 4.93 -9.39 -3.59
CA SER A 170 5.21 -9.63 -5.01
C SER A 170 3.94 -9.79 -5.82
N GLY A 171 4.02 -9.71 -7.14
CA GLY A 171 2.93 -10.06 -8.05
C GLY A 171 2.41 -8.94 -8.93
N LEU A 172 1.24 -9.15 -9.49
CA LEU A 172 0.70 -8.39 -10.59
C LEU A 172 0.20 -7.00 -10.22
N LEU A 173 0.61 -6.03 -11.04
CA LEU A 173 0.08 -4.66 -11.08
C LEU A 173 -0.19 -4.23 -12.53
N VAL A 174 -1.17 -3.36 -12.72
CA VAL A 174 -1.39 -2.66 -13.99
C VAL A 174 -0.98 -1.19 -13.86
N VAL A 175 -0.31 -0.71 -14.90
CA VAL A 175 0.14 0.68 -15.05
C VAL A 175 -0.50 1.24 -16.32
N ALA A 176 -1.13 2.39 -16.23
CA ALA A 176 -1.70 3.10 -17.37
C ALA A 176 -0.60 3.89 -18.10
N LYS A 177 -0.59 3.84 -19.41
CA LYS A 177 0.35 4.58 -20.27
C LYS A 177 -0.27 5.85 -20.84
N THR A 178 -1.59 6.00 -20.75
CA THR A 178 -2.34 7.16 -21.27
C THR A 178 -3.36 7.66 -20.24
N PRO A 179 -3.76 8.95 -20.28
CA PRO A 179 -4.79 9.51 -19.43
C PRO A 179 -6.13 8.77 -19.52
N ASP A 180 -6.56 8.41 -20.73
CA ASP A 180 -7.80 7.66 -20.95
C ASP A 180 -7.75 6.29 -20.28
N ALA A 181 -6.62 5.58 -20.43
CA ALA A 181 -6.43 4.30 -19.77
C ALA A 181 -6.44 4.43 -18.25
N LYS A 182 -5.79 5.46 -17.70
CA LYS A 182 -5.80 5.71 -16.26
C LYS A 182 -7.20 5.98 -15.74
N THR A 183 -7.95 6.86 -16.41
CA THR A 183 -9.33 7.18 -16.04
C THR A 183 -10.22 5.93 -16.08
N ALA A 184 -10.15 5.14 -17.16
CA ALA A 184 -10.96 3.94 -17.32
C ALA A 184 -10.60 2.84 -16.31
N LEU A 185 -9.32 2.57 -16.11
CA LEU A 185 -8.86 1.61 -15.10
C LEU A 185 -9.18 2.10 -13.69
N GLY A 186 -8.91 3.36 -13.35
CA GLY A 186 -9.26 3.95 -12.06
C GLY A 186 -10.74 3.80 -11.73
N LYS A 187 -11.63 4.00 -12.72
CA LYS A 187 -13.07 3.79 -12.57
C LYS A 187 -13.41 2.31 -12.27
N GLN A 188 -12.70 1.35 -12.88
CA GLN A 188 -12.92 -0.07 -12.59
C GLN A 188 -12.47 -0.43 -11.17
N PHE A 189 -11.34 0.08 -10.69
CA PHE A 189 -10.91 -0.10 -9.30
C PHE A 189 -11.89 0.54 -8.31
N PHE A 190 -12.35 1.74 -8.60
CA PHE A 190 -13.36 2.45 -7.79
C PHE A 190 -14.68 1.68 -7.70
N ASN A 191 -15.20 1.22 -8.84
CA ASN A 191 -16.45 0.45 -8.94
C ASN A 191 -16.28 -1.00 -8.49
N LYS A 192 -15.07 -1.44 -8.10
CA LYS A 192 -14.77 -2.81 -7.66
C LYS A 192 -15.10 -3.87 -8.72
N THR A 193 -14.95 -3.54 -10.00
CA THR A 193 -15.16 -4.45 -11.12
C THR A 193 -13.91 -5.19 -11.55
N THR A 194 -12.75 -4.87 -10.96
CA THR A 194 -11.48 -5.59 -11.15
C THR A 194 -11.45 -6.86 -10.32
N HIS A 195 -10.91 -7.94 -10.88
CA HIS A 195 -10.71 -9.20 -10.17
C HIS A 195 -9.27 -9.30 -9.67
N ARG A 196 -9.08 -9.41 -8.34
CA ARG A 196 -7.76 -9.49 -7.73
C ARG A 196 -7.74 -10.60 -6.71
N SER A 197 -6.86 -11.58 -6.90
CA SER A 197 -6.63 -12.58 -5.87
C SER A 197 -5.15 -12.64 -5.48
N TYR A 198 -4.94 -12.96 -4.22
CA TYR A 198 -3.63 -13.08 -3.61
C TYR A 198 -3.50 -14.47 -3.01
N ASN A 199 -2.31 -15.04 -3.05
CA ASN A 199 -1.99 -16.19 -2.23
C ASN A 199 -1.19 -15.77 -1.00
N ALA A 200 -1.58 -16.25 0.17
CA ALA A 200 -0.93 -15.97 1.43
C ALA A 200 -0.71 -17.26 2.22
N LEU A 201 0.47 -17.41 2.82
CA LEU A 201 0.70 -18.41 3.86
C LEU A 201 0.45 -17.74 5.22
N VAL A 202 -0.43 -18.28 6.02
CA VAL A 202 -0.80 -17.73 7.33
C VAL A 202 -0.51 -18.72 8.45
N TRP A 203 -0.27 -18.21 9.66
CA TRP A 203 -0.12 -19.02 10.86
C TRP A 203 -1.45 -19.61 11.33
N GLY A 204 -1.39 -20.85 11.76
CA GLY A 204 -2.53 -21.59 12.31
C GLY A 204 -3.26 -22.42 11.26
N ASN A 205 -4.11 -23.32 11.75
CA ASN A 205 -4.96 -24.14 10.92
C ASN A 205 -6.34 -23.51 10.86
N ILE A 206 -6.70 -22.90 9.74
CA ILE A 206 -8.04 -22.35 9.52
C ILE A 206 -8.99 -23.53 9.31
N VAL A 207 -10.06 -23.60 10.10
CA VAL A 207 -10.99 -24.73 10.10
C VAL A 207 -11.95 -24.63 8.91
N GLU A 208 -12.53 -23.47 8.70
CA GLU A 208 -13.49 -23.20 7.62
C GLU A 208 -12.77 -23.14 6.27
N ASP A 209 -13.33 -23.80 5.25
CA ASP A 209 -12.74 -23.83 3.91
C ASP A 209 -12.75 -22.49 3.20
N GLU A 210 -13.70 -21.64 3.55
CA GLU A 210 -13.85 -20.28 3.02
C GLU A 210 -14.49 -19.36 4.05
N GLY A 211 -14.30 -18.06 3.89
CA GLY A 211 -14.90 -17.07 4.77
C GLY A 211 -14.79 -15.66 4.23
N ARG A 212 -15.50 -14.75 4.91
CA ARG A 212 -15.52 -13.33 4.64
C ARG A 212 -15.11 -12.57 5.88
N ILE A 213 -14.13 -11.67 5.73
CA ILE A 213 -13.64 -10.79 6.78
C ILE A 213 -14.06 -9.37 6.42
N GLU A 214 -14.79 -8.73 7.34
CA GLU A 214 -15.27 -7.36 7.17
C GLU A 214 -14.94 -6.53 8.39
N GLY A 215 -14.63 -5.26 8.17
CA GLY A 215 -14.39 -4.27 9.21
C GLY A 215 -13.85 -2.99 8.60
N ASN A 216 -13.73 -1.94 9.40
CA ASN A 216 -13.08 -0.71 8.96
C ASN A 216 -11.57 -0.80 9.20
N ILE A 217 -10.76 -0.52 8.17
CA ILE A 217 -9.31 -0.44 8.32
C ILE A 217 -8.89 1.00 8.49
N GLY A 218 -8.17 1.27 9.58
CA GLY A 218 -7.59 2.56 9.92
C GLY A 218 -6.22 2.39 10.58
N ARG A 219 -5.48 3.48 10.77
CA ARG A 219 -4.17 3.48 11.47
C ARG A 219 -4.34 2.96 12.91
N ASP A 220 -3.43 2.08 13.35
CA ASP A 220 -3.42 1.62 14.74
C ASP A 220 -2.95 2.76 15.66
N PRO A 221 -3.78 3.23 16.61
CA PRO A 221 -3.41 4.34 17.49
C PRO A 221 -2.21 4.04 18.40
N LYS A 222 -1.89 2.74 18.59
CA LYS A 222 -0.73 2.31 19.41
C LYS A 222 0.54 2.11 18.60
N ASN A 223 0.43 1.92 17.29
CA ASN A 223 1.57 1.75 16.39
C ASN A 223 1.18 2.22 14.98
N ARG A 224 1.55 3.43 14.63
CA ARG A 224 1.19 4.07 13.36
C ARG A 224 1.78 3.40 12.11
N LEU A 225 2.79 2.53 12.26
CA LEU A 225 3.36 1.77 11.13
C LEU A 225 2.45 0.64 10.64
N ARG A 226 1.36 0.35 11.36
CA ARG A 226 0.42 -0.72 10.99
C ARG A 226 -1.02 -0.23 10.95
N MET A 227 -1.81 -0.96 10.21
CA MET A 227 -3.26 -0.80 10.14
C MET A 227 -3.93 -1.72 11.14
N LYS A 228 -5.13 -1.34 11.59
CA LYS A 228 -5.96 -2.11 12.51
C LYS A 228 -7.38 -2.19 11.98
N VAL A 229 -8.03 -3.32 12.24
CA VAL A 229 -9.46 -3.50 11.96
C VAL A 229 -10.25 -2.94 13.13
N PHE A 230 -11.18 -2.06 12.83
CA PHE A 230 -12.13 -1.46 13.74
C PHE A 230 -13.55 -1.96 13.43
N ASP A 231 -14.42 -1.88 14.40
CA ASP A 231 -15.84 -2.15 14.21
C ASP A 231 -16.43 -1.20 13.14
N PRO A 232 -17.26 -1.68 12.22
CA PRO A 232 -17.91 -0.84 11.20
C PRO A 232 -18.61 0.40 11.76
N ASP A 233 -19.20 0.29 12.94
CA ASP A 233 -19.96 1.37 13.61
C ASP A 233 -19.06 2.33 14.42
N SER A 234 -17.76 2.08 14.49
CA SER A 234 -16.82 2.90 15.27
C SER A 234 -16.60 4.31 14.71
N GLY A 235 -16.94 4.55 13.44
CA GLY A 235 -16.60 5.79 12.72
C GLY A 235 -15.11 5.96 12.43
N ILE A 236 -14.26 4.95 12.73
CA ILE A 236 -12.82 4.97 12.52
C ILE A 236 -12.46 4.09 11.31
N GLY A 237 -11.59 4.60 10.45
CA GLY A 237 -11.12 3.85 9.27
C GLY A 237 -12.10 3.85 8.11
N LYS A 238 -11.80 3.04 7.10
CA LYS A 238 -12.62 2.88 5.88
C LYS A 238 -13.03 1.42 5.74
N THR A 239 -14.24 1.17 5.30
CA THR A 239 -14.77 -0.18 5.07
C THR A 239 -13.83 -1.01 4.21
N ALA A 240 -13.55 -2.22 4.68
CA ALA A 240 -12.70 -3.19 4.01
C ALA A 240 -13.36 -4.58 4.04
N ILE A 241 -13.29 -5.30 2.92
CA ILE A 241 -13.87 -6.63 2.76
C ILE A 241 -12.86 -7.52 2.03
N THR A 242 -12.54 -8.65 2.65
CA THR A 242 -11.69 -9.71 2.09
C THR A 242 -12.40 -11.04 2.19
N HIS A 243 -12.55 -11.74 1.06
CA HIS A 243 -12.94 -13.15 1.05
C HIS A 243 -11.70 -14.01 1.06
N TYR A 244 -11.71 -15.11 1.78
CA TYR A 244 -10.65 -16.10 1.70
C TYR A 244 -11.19 -17.48 1.36
N LYS A 245 -10.35 -18.27 0.70
CA LYS A 245 -10.55 -19.68 0.44
C LYS A 245 -9.28 -20.44 0.82
N VAL A 246 -9.43 -21.49 1.61
CA VAL A 246 -8.32 -22.38 1.96
C VAL A 246 -7.92 -23.18 0.72
N LEU A 247 -6.64 -23.12 0.37
CA LEU A 247 -6.05 -23.90 -0.70
C LEU A 247 -5.39 -25.17 -0.17
N GLU A 248 -4.67 -25.06 0.97
CA GLU A 248 -3.95 -26.21 1.55
C GLU A 248 -3.69 -25.97 3.03
N ARG A 249 -3.79 -27.03 3.86
CA ARG A 249 -3.53 -26.99 5.30
C ARG A 249 -2.28 -27.78 5.65
N PHE A 250 -1.38 -27.15 6.44
CA PHE A 250 -0.14 -27.75 6.89
C PHE A 250 -0.12 -27.97 8.43
N GLY A 251 -1.29 -28.06 9.05
CA GLY A 251 -1.45 -28.25 10.48
C GLY A 251 -1.12 -26.99 11.30
N TYR A 252 0.06 -26.40 11.12
CA TYR A 252 0.51 -25.19 11.84
C TYR A 252 0.45 -23.93 11.01
N THR A 253 0.28 -24.06 9.71
CA THR A 253 0.06 -22.96 8.76
C THR A 253 -1.01 -23.38 7.74
N THR A 254 -1.60 -22.39 7.08
CA THR A 254 -2.61 -22.57 6.03
C THR A 254 -2.26 -21.71 4.84
N LEU A 255 -2.26 -22.29 3.65
CA LEU A 255 -2.21 -21.54 2.39
C LEU A 255 -3.62 -21.12 2.02
N VAL A 256 -3.83 -19.83 1.84
CA VAL A 256 -5.13 -19.26 1.48
C VAL A 256 -5.06 -18.44 0.21
N GLN A 257 -6.13 -18.45 -0.54
CA GLN A 257 -6.42 -17.42 -1.56
C GLN A 257 -7.25 -16.33 -0.90
N CYS A 258 -6.82 -15.06 -1.05
CA CYS A 258 -7.57 -13.90 -0.61
C CYS A 258 -8.09 -13.14 -1.84
N ILE A 259 -9.38 -12.84 -1.87
CA ILE A 259 -10.07 -12.08 -2.94
C ILE A 259 -10.55 -10.77 -2.34
N LEU A 260 -10.19 -9.65 -2.98
CA LEU A 260 -10.45 -8.31 -2.45
C LEU A 260 -11.65 -7.64 -3.11
N GLU A 261 -12.66 -7.23 -2.34
CA GLU A 261 -13.66 -6.25 -2.78
C GLU A 261 -13.13 -4.82 -2.65
N THR A 262 -12.28 -4.57 -1.67
CA THR A 262 -11.65 -3.27 -1.39
C THR A 262 -10.13 -3.41 -1.40
N GLY A 263 -9.40 -2.29 -1.54
CA GLY A 263 -7.93 -2.29 -1.56
C GLY A 263 -7.36 -1.28 -0.55
N ARG A 264 -7.52 -1.53 0.76
CA ARG A 264 -6.96 -0.66 1.80
C ARG A 264 -5.51 -1.05 2.10
N THR A 265 -4.74 -0.08 2.55
CA THR A 265 -3.34 -0.30 2.97
C THR A 265 -3.26 -1.48 3.93
N HIS A 266 -2.35 -2.42 3.69
CA HIS A 266 -2.13 -3.65 4.47
C HIS A 266 -3.41 -4.49 4.71
N GLN A 267 -4.43 -4.40 3.85
CA GLN A 267 -5.75 -4.98 4.14
C GLN A 267 -5.70 -6.47 4.45
N ILE A 268 -5.11 -7.30 3.61
CA ILE A 268 -5.01 -8.76 3.85
C ILE A 268 -4.25 -9.02 5.14
N ARG A 269 -3.15 -8.32 5.38
CA ARG A 269 -2.29 -8.47 6.56
C ARG A 269 -3.06 -8.16 7.85
N ALA A 270 -3.78 -7.03 7.87
CA ALA A 270 -4.61 -6.60 9.00
C ALA A 270 -5.81 -7.55 9.23
N HIS A 271 -6.50 -7.96 8.17
CA HIS A 271 -7.65 -8.86 8.24
C HIS A 271 -7.24 -10.25 8.74
N MET A 272 -6.19 -10.85 8.19
CA MET A 272 -5.74 -12.17 8.63
C MET A 272 -5.22 -12.13 10.09
N LYS A 273 -4.53 -11.05 10.49
CA LYS A 273 -4.19 -10.83 11.90
C LYS A 273 -5.43 -10.70 12.79
N HIS A 274 -6.46 -10.00 12.33
CA HIS A 274 -7.70 -9.77 13.07
C HIS A 274 -8.40 -11.09 13.42
N ILE A 275 -8.45 -12.03 12.48
CA ILE A 275 -9.04 -13.37 12.71
C ILE A 275 -8.06 -14.37 13.39
N GLY A 276 -6.90 -13.90 13.87
CA GLY A 276 -5.95 -14.74 14.64
C GLY A 276 -4.96 -15.55 13.78
N HIS A 277 -4.88 -15.29 12.49
CA HIS A 277 -4.04 -15.97 11.51
C HIS A 277 -3.09 -15.00 10.78
N PRO A 278 -2.14 -14.32 11.48
CA PRO A 278 -1.23 -13.39 10.81
C PRO A 278 -0.43 -14.10 9.72
N LEU A 279 -0.03 -13.34 8.68
CA LEU A 279 0.79 -13.90 7.60
C LEU A 279 2.12 -14.40 8.13
N PHE A 280 2.59 -15.50 7.58
CA PHE A 280 3.89 -16.10 7.88
C PHE A 280 5.00 -15.09 7.53
N MET A 281 5.94 -14.86 8.45
CA MET A 281 7.05 -13.90 8.35
C MET A 281 6.63 -12.41 8.21
N ASP A 282 5.41 -12.06 8.57
CA ASP A 282 5.00 -10.65 8.64
C ASP A 282 5.46 -10.00 9.96
N ALA A 283 6.61 -9.33 9.94
CA ALA A 283 7.20 -8.70 11.11
C ALA A 283 6.29 -7.60 11.70
N THR A 284 5.60 -6.83 10.85
CA THR A 284 4.71 -5.74 11.28
C THR A 284 3.51 -6.27 12.05
N TYR A 285 2.98 -7.42 11.64
CA TYR A 285 1.75 -8.00 12.21
C TYR A 285 2.02 -9.20 13.12
N GLY A 286 3.29 -9.42 13.51
CA GLY A 286 3.68 -10.44 14.50
C GLY A 286 3.73 -11.86 13.95
N GLY A 287 3.88 -12.02 12.63
CA GLY A 287 4.04 -13.32 11.98
C GLY A 287 5.48 -13.79 11.82
N ALA A 288 6.47 -12.97 12.23
CA ALA A 288 7.89 -13.31 12.18
C ALA A 288 8.38 -14.09 13.44
N GLU A 289 7.45 -14.55 14.27
CA GLU A 289 7.71 -15.36 15.44
C GLU A 289 7.06 -16.74 15.26
N ILE A 290 7.51 -17.73 16.05
CA ILE A 290 6.91 -19.07 16.04
C ILE A 290 5.60 -19.03 16.84
N LEU A 291 4.48 -18.90 16.15
CA LEU A 291 3.18 -18.75 16.79
C LEU A 291 2.46 -20.07 17.06
N ARG A 292 2.76 -21.11 16.30
CA ARG A 292 2.13 -22.45 16.38
C ARG A 292 3.17 -23.53 16.16
N GLY A 293 2.90 -24.74 16.68
CA GLY A 293 3.68 -25.92 16.40
C GLY A 293 4.34 -26.51 17.63
N GLN A 294 5.34 -27.35 17.39
CA GLN A 294 6.02 -28.19 18.42
C GLN A 294 7.10 -27.36 19.14
N ARG A 295 7.40 -27.76 20.38
CA ARG A 295 8.49 -27.14 21.17
C ARG A 295 9.87 -27.75 20.91
N SER A 296 9.99 -28.72 19.98
CA SER A 296 11.24 -29.39 19.68
C SER A 296 12.27 -28.45 19.02
N SER A 297 13.55 -28.75 19.21
CA SER A 297 14.65 -28.03 18.57
C SER A 297 14.64 -28.19 17.04
N SER A 298 14.26 -29.40 16.56
CA SER A 298 14.10 -29.68 15.14
C SER A 298 13.04 -28.80 14.47
N TYR A 299 11.87 -28.65 15.13
CA TYR A 299 10.82 -27.79 14.63
C TYR A 299 11.25 -26.29 14.62
N LYS A 300 11.93 -25.84 15.69
CA LYS A 300 12.50 -24.48 15.71
C LYS A 300 13.47 -24.25 14.56
N ALA A 301 14.38 -25.21 14.31
CA ALA A 301 15.31 -25.12 13.20
C ALA A 301 14.60 -25.12 11.83
N PHE A 302 13.55 -25.94 11.68
CA PHE A 302 12.70 -25.97 10.49
C PHE A 302 12.09 -24.59 10.23
N ILE A 303 11.46 -23.95 11.22
CA ILE A 303 10.84 -22.63 11.08
C ILE A 303 11.88 -21.56 10.78
N GLN A 304 13.03 -21.57 11.46
CA GLN A 304 14.12 -20.61 11.18
C GLN A 304 14.63 -20.74 9.74
N ASN A 305 14.67 -21.94 9.19
CA ASN A 305 15.00 -22.15 7.79
C ASN A 305 13.90 -21.65 6.85
N CYS A 306 12.61 -21.80 7.22
CA CYS A 306 11.50 -21.22 6.47
C CYS A 306 11.55 -19.68 6.47
N PHE A 307 11.89 -19.04 7.60
CA PHE A 307 12.05 -17.59 7.69
C PHE A 307 13.20 -17.07 6.84
N LYS A 308 14.32 -17.80 6.77
CA LYS A 308 15.44 -17.43 5.88
C LYS A 308 15.09 -17.59 4.41
N LEU A 309 14.26 -18.56 4.08
CA LEU A 309 13.86 -18.83 2.70
C LEU A 309 12.92 -17.77 2.13
N CYS A 310 11.96 -17.29 2.94
CA CYS A 310 11.04 -16.21 2.59
C CYS A 310 11.08 -15.13 3.70
N PRO A 311 12.07 -14.21 3.67
CA PRO A 311 12.32 -13.25 4.76
C PRO A 311 11.37 -12.04 4.74
N ARG A 312 10.14 -12.25 4.32
CA ARG A 312 9.10 -11.21 4.15
C ARG A 312 7.71 -11.81 4.41
N GLN A 313 6.68 -10.96 4.54
CA GLN A 313 5.32 -11.48 4.56
C GLN A 313 5.08 -12.40 3.35
N ALA A 314 4.67 -13.63 3.62
CA ALA A 314 4.36 -14.62 2.60
C ALA A 314 3.04 -14.26 1.90
N LEU A 315 3.10 -13.26 1.00
CA LEU A 315 1.99 -12.71 0.26
C LEU A 315 2.39 -12.44 -1.20
N HIS A 316 1.52 -12.85 -2.12
CA HIS A 316 1.73 -12.71 -3.55
C HIS A 316 0.43 -12.34 -4.27
N ALA A 317 0.43 -11.26 -5.04
CA ALA A 317 -0.68 -10.83 -5.90
C ALA A 317 -0.76 -11.75 -7.14
N LYS A 318 -1.53 -12.82 -7.01
CA LYS A 318 -1.54 -13.98 -7.91
C LYS A 318 -2.27 -13.70 -9.22
N THR A 319 -3.48 -13.14 -9.16
CA THR A 319 -4.29 -12.88 -10.36
C THR A 319 -4.73 -11.42 -10.41
N LEU A 320 -4.84 -10.92 -11.63
CA LEU A 320 -5.35 -9.59 -11.93
C LEU A 320 -6.22 -9.64 -13.18
N GLY A 321 -7.50 -9.23 -13.04
CA GLY A 321 -8.45 -9.16 -14.14
C GLY A 321 -9.12 -7.79 -14.22
N PHE A 322 -9.26 -7.28 -15.43
CA PHE A 322 -9.90 -6.00 -15.74
C PHE A 322 -10.37 -5.96 -17.20
N VAL A 323 -11.26 -5.02 -17.50
CA VAL A 323 -11.64 -4.74 -18.88
C VAL A 323 -10.64 -3.77 -19.51
N HIS A 324 -10.07 -4.14 -20.64
CA HIS A 324 -9.09 -3.32 -21.35
C HIS A 324 -9.71 -1.97 -21.76
N PRO A 325 -9.08 -0.82 -21.39
CA PRO A 325 -9.69 0.49 -21.57
C PRO A 325 -10.01 0.87 -23.02
N SER A 326 -9.16 0.49 -23.96
CA SER A 326 -9.34 0.86 -25.37
C SER A 326 -10.15 -0.16 -26.17
N THR A 327 -10.05 -1.46 -25.86
CA THR A 327 -10.67 -2.52 -26.66
C THR A 327 -11.97 -3.07 -26.08
N GLY A 328 -12.25 -2.80 -24.79
CA GLY A 328 -13.40 -3.36 -24.07
C GLY A 328 -13.32 -4.86 -23.81
N LYS A 329 -12.20 -5.51 -24.09
CA LYS A 329 -12.02 -6.96 -23.89
C LYS A 329 -11.67 -7.25 -22.44
N GLN A 330 -12.20 -8.33 -21.89
CA GLN A 330 -11.76 -8.86 -20.61
C GLN A 330 -10.31 -9.36 -20.72
N MET A 331 -9.48 -8.93 -19.79
CA MET A 331 -8.08 -9.34 -19.65
C MET A 331 -7.92 -10.00 -18.28
N ASP A 332 -7.36 -11.21 -18.26
CA ASP A 332 -7.11 -11.96 -17.05
C ASP A 332 -5.68 -12.48 -17.04
N PHE A 333 -4.94 -12.16 -15.99
CA PHE A 333 -3.54 -12.52 -15.81
C PHE A 333 -3.38 -13.37 -14.57
N ASP A 334 -2.47 -14.34 -14.65
CA ASP A 334 -2.07 -15.21 -13.57
C ASP A 334 -0.54 -15.30 -13.54
N SER A 335 0.08 -14.94 -12.41
CA SER A 335 1.52 -15.00 -12.24
C SER A 335 1.97 -16.27 -11.55
N GLN A 336 3.16 -16.76 -11.88
CA GLN A 336 3.78 -17.83 -11.12
C GLN A 336 4.22 -17.31 -9.75
N TRP A 337 4.21 -18.20 -8.73
CA TRP A 337 4.79 -17.86 -7.44
C TRP A 337 6.28 -17.56 -7.57
N PRO A 338 6.80 -16.51 -6.92
CA PRO A 338 8.24 -16.30 -6.87
C PRO A 338 8.92 -17.43 -6.10
N ASP A 339 10.19 -17.65 -6.38
CA ASP A 339 10.94 -18.80 -5.88
C ASP A 339 10.93 -18.92 -4.36
N ASP A 340 11.06 -17.82 -3.62
CA ASP A 340 11.01 -17.79 -2.17
C ASP A 340 9.67 -18.32 -1.63
N PHE A 341 8.56 -17.87 -2.21
CA PHE A 341 7.22 -18.31 -1.80
C PHE A 341 6.95 -19.77 -2.22
N ARG A 342 7.31 -20.14 -3.45
CA ARG A 342 7.14 -21.52 -3.95
C ARG A 342 7.92 -22.53 -3.10
N GLN A 343 9.21 -22.26 -2.84
CA GLN A 343 10.06 -23.11 -2.02
C GLN A 343 9.56 -23.19 -0.56
N LEU A 344 9.02 -22.10 -0.02
CA LEU A 344 8.40 -22.09 1.31
C LEU A 344 7.22 -23.06 1.37
N ILE A 345 6.32 -23.03 0.40
CA ILE A 345 5.16 -23.94 0.34
C ILE A 345 5.60 -25.39 0.17
N GLU A 346 6.55 -25.67 -0.72
CA GLU A 346 7.12 -27.02 -0.90
C GLU A 346 7.75 -27.55 0.38
N LYS A 347 8.44 -26.70 1.12
CA LYS A 347 9.06 -27.07 2.40
C LYS A 347 8.01 -27.45 3.44
N TRP A 348 6.88 -26.75 3.51
CA TRP A 348 5.77 -27.12 4.38
C TRP A 348 5.09 -28.42 3.93
N ARG A 349 4.90 -28.66 2.64
CA ARG A 349 4.38 -29.93 2.10
C ARG A 349 5.26 -31.11 2.52
N ASN A 350 6.57 -30.99 2.35
CA ASN A 350 7.52 -32.02 2.72
C ASN A 350 7.54 -32.27 4.24
N PHE A 351 7.39 -31.24 5.07
CA PHE A 351 7.31 -31.38 6.53
C PHE A 351 6.10 -32.21 6.95
N ILE A 352 4.94 -31.96 6.37
CA ILE A 352 3.72 -32.72 6.67
C ILE A 352 3.82 -34.15 6.15
N ALA A 353 4.34 -34.37 4.94
CA ALA A 353 4.52 -35.71 4.38
C ALA A 353 5.45 -36.57 5.26
N GLY A 354 6.55 -36.02 5.77
CA GLY A 354 7.45 -36.69 6.73
C GLY A 354 6.77 -37.04 8.06
N SER A 355 6.00 -36.09 8.60
CA SER A 355 5.28 -36.29 9.88
C SER A 355 4.21 -37.39 9.80
N ILE A 356 3.61 -37.60 8.64
CA ILE A 356 2.65 -38.67 8.39
C ILE A 356 3.36 -40.03 8.34
N GLN A 357 4.52 -40.13 7.68
CA GLN A 357 5.29 -41.37 7.59
C GLN A 357 5.77 -41.85 8.95
N ASP A 358 6.26 -40.97 9.80
CA ASP A 358 6.69 -41.26 11.15
C ASP A 358 5.54 -41.85 12.00
N THR A 359 4.33 -41.32 11.85
CA THR A 359 3.13 -41.80 12.57
C THR A 359 2.70 -43.20 12.14
N PHE A 360 2.99 -43.61 10.90
CA PHE A 360 2.69 -44.98 10.40
C PHE A 360 3.78 -45.98 10.72
N GLN A 361 5.01 -45.57 11.02
CA GLN A 361 6.10 -46.48 11.41
C GLN A 361 6.09 -46.80 12.91
N GLU A 362 5.43 -46.01 13.74
CA GLU A 362 5.28 -46.24 15.18
C GLU A 362 4.03 -47.08 15.56
N ARG A 363 3.27 -47.56 14.58
CA ARG A 363 2.13 -48.48 14.77
C ARG A 363 2.44 -49.87 14.20
#